data_3ba8d4138f7057bf5d557b165f22cc3b
#
_entry.id   3ba8d4138f7057bf5d557b165f22cc3b
#
_cell.length_a   1.000
_cell.length_b   1.000
_cell.length_c   1.000
_cell.angle_alpha   90.00
_cell.angle_beta   90.00
_cell.angle_gamma   90.00
#
_symmetry.space_group_name_H-M   'P 1'
#
loop_
_entity.id
_entity.type
_entity.pdbx_description
1 polymer ?
#
loop_
_entity_poly.entity_id
_entity_poly.type
_entity_poly.pdbx_seq_one_letter_code
_entity_poly.pdbx_strand_id
1 'polypeptide(L)'
;MVRGPSAIISLAAIVLGTACGHHAPAGKLSIAAAADLQFALAAGAQQFREKNPQTELAINYGSSGNFSTQIRNGAPFDIYLSADIQYPRALARDGLTAGSVFTYATGKIAVWVTNSSKLDPATALRDPAVRRIAIANPQHAPYGRAAEAALHSLGIYESVEKKLVLGENISQTLQFIQSGAADTGIVALSLALAPSLRGQGRYWQIPASAYPKIEQGGVIVKDSAAARQFRLWLLSPSGQALLREYGFSPADE
;
A
#
# COMPACT_ATOMS: atom_id res chain seq x y z
N MET A 1 -27.84 88.35 -22.61
CA MET A 1 -27.00 87.74 -21.61
C MET A 1 -27.86 86.73 -20.82
N VAL A 2 -27.80 85.45 -21.12
CA VAL A 2 -28.43 84.42 -20.31
C VAL A 2 -27.51 83.21 -20.33
N ARG A 3 -26.96 82.93 -19.21
CA ARG A 3 -26.06 81.75 -18.97
C ARG A 3 -26.97 80.52 -18.69
N GLY A 4 -26.82 79.44 -19.49
CA GLY A 4 -27.38 78.14 -19.22
C GLY A 4 -26.49 77.29 -18.31
N PRO A 5 -27.05 76.43 -17.50
CA PRO A 5 -26.30 75.56 -16.58
C PRO A 5 -25.71 74.32 -17.28
N SER A 6 -24.43 74.08 -17.05
CA SER A 6 -23.73 72.87 -17.45
C SER A 6 -24.13 71.67 -16.56
N ALA A 7 -24.68 70.64 -17.18
CA ALA A 7 -24.94 69.38 -16.51
C ALA A 7 -23.66 68.52 -16.47
N ILE A 8 -23.18 68.21 -15.25
CA ILE A 8 -22.07 67.28 -15.01
C ILE A 8 -22.68 65.85 -14.96
N ILE A 9 -22.35 65.04 -15.97
CA ILE A 9 -22.69 63.62 -15.99
C ILE A 9 -21.56 62.88 -15.26
N SER A 10 -21.84 62.43 -14.04
CA SER A 10 -20.92 61.54 -13.28
C SER A 10 -21.03 60.13 -13.80
N LEU A 11 -19.96 59.62 -14.43
CA LEU A 11 -19.82 58.27 -14.90
C LEU A 11 -19.37 57.39 -13.72
N ALA A 12 -20.27 56.61 -13.16
CA ALA A 12 -19.94 55.62 -12.12
C ALA A 12 -19.27 54.39 -12.80
N ALA A 13 -17.98 54.22 -12.59
CA ALA A 13 -17.23 53.04 -13.00
C ALA A 13 -17.54 51.88 -12.06
N ILE A 14 -18.30 50.89 -12.53
CA ILE A 14 -18.50 49.60 -11.86
C ILE A 14 -17.23 48.78 -12.01
N VAL A 15 -16.43 48.69 -10.95
CA VAL A 15 -15.30 47.78 -10.87
C VAL A 15 -15.85 46.38 -10.59
N LEU A 16 -15.98 45.55 -11.64
CA LEU A 16 -16.16 44.10 -11.46
C LEU A 16 -14.85 43.53 -10.90
N GLY A 17 -14.85 43.29 -9.58
CA GLY A 17 -13.80 42.54 -8.91
C GLY A 17 -13.84 41.09 -9.37
N THR A 18 -12.98 40.68 -10.29
CA THR A 18 -12.68 39.28 -10.54
C THR A 18 -12.02 38.70 -9.32
N ALA A 19 -12.78 37.93 -8.53
CA ALA A 19 -12.23 37.10 -7.47
C ALA A 19 -11.35 36.04 -8.12
N CYS A 20 -10.05 36.32 -8.27
CA CYS A 20 -9.05 35.30 -8.52
C CYS A 20 -9.03 34.36 -7.31
N GLY A 21 -9.69 33.22 -7.42
CA GLY A 21 -9.56 32.13 -6.47
C GLY A 21 -8.06 31.79 -6.36
N HIS A 22 -7.47 32.14 -5.21
CA HIS A 22 -6.12 31.68 -4.86
C HIS A 22 -6.20 30.15 -4.77
N HIS A 23 -5.86 29.44 -5.83
CA HIS A 23 -5.55 28.03 -5.75
C HIS A 23 -4.28 27.92 -4.90
N ALA A 24 -4.44 27.42 -3.68
CA ALA A 24 -3.28 27.04 -2.87
C ALA A 24 -2.41 26.09 -3.72
N PRO A 25 -1.07 26.22 -3.68
CA PRO A 25 -0.20 25.33 -4.46
C PRO A 25 -0.51 23.87 -4.11
N ALA A 26 -0.62 23.03 -5.15
CA ALA A 26 -0.84 21.60 -4.99
C ALA A 26 0.22 21.03 -4.04
N GLY A 27 -0.22 20.55 -2.89
CA GLY A 27 0.67 19.90 -1.93
C GLY A 27 0.99 18.48 -2.41
N LYS A 28 2.28 18.13 -2.50
CA LYS A 28 2.70 16.75 -2.78
C LYS A 28 2.68 15.97 -1.47
N LEU A 29 2.00 14.82 -1.47
CA LEU A 29 1.97 13.87 -0.35
C LEU A 29 2.82 12.64 -0.70
N SER A 30 3.96 12.50 -0.03
CA SER A 30 4.88 11.39 -0.21
C SER A 30 4.55 10.25 0.75
N ILE A 31 4.22 9.09 0.21
CA ILE A 31 3.78 7.91 0.97
C ILE A 31 4.76 6.77 0.76
N ALA A 32 5.32 6.24 1.85
CA ALA A 32 6.00 4.96 1.87
C ALA A 32 4.97 3.88 2.20
N ALA A 33 4.66 2.98 1.28
CA ALA A 33 3.65 1.96 1.45
C ALA A 33 4.22 0.55 1.27
N ALA A 34 3.83 -0.37 2.13
CA ALA A 34 4.13 -1.79 1.95
C ALA A 34 3.60 -2.26 0.59
N ALA A 35 4.39 -3.07 -0.11
CA ALA A 35 4.16 -3.42 -1.52
C ALA A 35 2.89 -4.24 -1.76
N ASP A 36 2.33 -4.87 -0.73
CA ASP A 36 1.02 -5.55 -0.78
C ASP A 36 -0.16 -4.60 -1.00
N LEU A 37 0.01 -3.29 -0.69
CA LEU A 37 -0.98 -2.24 -0.94
C LEU A 37 -0.99 -1.73 -2.39
N GLN A 38 -0.06 -2.17 -3.24
CA GLN A 38 0.20 -1.57 -4.55
C GLN A 38 -1.07 -1.40 -5.38
N PHE A 39 -1.85 -2.44 -5.57
CA PHE A 39 -3.05 -2.37 -6.43
C PHE A 39 -4.21 -1.68 -5.72
N ALA A 40 -4.40 -1.93 -4.43
CA ALA A 40 -5.45 -1.29 -3.65
C ALA A 40 -5.26 0.24 -3.59
N LEU A 41 -4.05 0.72 -3.29
CA LEU A 41 -3.78 2.16 -3.25
C LEU A 41 -3.75 2.80 -4.64
N ALA A 42 -3.36 2.08 -5.69
CA ALA A 42 -3.45 2.59 -7.06
C ALA A 42 -4.92 2.88 -7.44
N ALA A 43 -5.83 1.95 -7.12
CA ALA A 43 -7.27 2.16 -7.31
C ALA A 43 -7.82 3.27 -6.39
N GLY A 44 -7.42 3.27 -5.12
CA GLY A 44 -7.86 4.24 -4.12
C GLY A 44 -7.34 5.66 -4.36
N ALA A 45 -6.20 5.81 -5.01
CA ALA A 45 -5.63 7.11 -5.34
C ALA A 45 -6.57 7.98 -6.20
N GLN A 46 -7.37 7.36 -7.08
CA GLN A 46 -8.38 8.07 -7.83
C GLN A 46 -9.49 8.59 -6.91
N GLN A 47 -10.04 7.72 -6.06
CA GLN A 47 -11.12 8.09 -5.11
C GLN A 47 -10.67 9.21 -4.15
N PHE A 48 -9.40 9.16 -3.70
CA PHE A 48 -8.84 10.20 -2.85
C PHE A 48 -8.73 11.54 -3.59
N ARG A 49 -8.22 11.54 -4.82
CA ARG A 49 -8.04 12.74 -5.65
C ARG A 49 -9.35 13.43 -6.00
N GLU A 50 -10.44 12.68 -6.21
CA GLU A 50 -11.76 13.26 -6.48
C GLU A 50 -12.22 14.19 -5.34
N LYS A 51 -11.90 13.86 -4.09
CA LYS A 51 -12.21 14.66 -2.90
C LYS A 51 -11.11 15.64 -2.51
N ASN A 52 -9.90 15.45 -3.02
CA ASN A 52 -8.72 16.23 -2.69
C ASN A 52 -7.93 16.62 -3.95
N PRO A 53 -8.54 17.35 -4.90
CA PRO A 53 -7.95 17.63 -6.22
C PRO A 53 -6.65 18.44 -6.16
N GLN A 54 -6.38 19.11 -5.03
CA GLN A 54 -5.16 19.90 -4.81
C GLN A 54 -4.00 19.07 -4.25
N THR A 55 -4.19 17.75 -4.03
CA THR A 55 -3.16 16.89 -3.45
C THR A 55 -2.61 15.94 -4.52
N GLU A 56 -1.34 16.08 -4.85
CA GLU A 56 -0.61 15.10 -5.66
C GLU A 56 -0.11 13.96 -4.76
N LEU A 57 -0.50 12.72 -5.08
CA LEU A 57 -0.01 11.54 -4.38
C LEU A 57 1.25 10.98 -5.05
N ALA A 58 2.33 10.89 -4.29
CA ALA A 58 3.56 10.18 -4.66
C ALA A 58 3.71 8.94 -3.78
N ILE A 59 3.25 7.78 -4.25
CA ILE A 59 3.27 6.55 -3.49
C ILE A 59 4.46 5.69 -3.92
N ASN A 60 5.32 5.36 -2.97
CA ASN A 60 6.45 4.46 -3.16
C ASN A 60 6.11 3.11 -2.52
N TYR A 61 6.29 2.03 -3.27
CA TYR A 61 6.00 0.68 -2.80
C TYR A 61 7.29 -0.09 -2.54
N GLY A 62 7.37 -0.77 -1.39
CA GLY A 62 8.57 -1.51 -1.01
C GLY A 62 8.35 -2.39 0.22
N SER A 63 9.45 -2.90 0.79
CA SER A 63 9.35 -3.66 2.03
C SER A 63 9.23 -2.73 3.24
N SER A 64 8.44 -3.16 4.23
CA SER A 64 8.20 -2.37 5.44
C SER A 64 9.48 -2.09 6.22
N GLY A 65 10.37 -3.08 6.37
CA GLY A 65 11.63 -2.89 7.10
C GLY A 65 12.56 -1.87 6.43
N ASN A 66 12.66 -1.90 5.09
CA ASN A 66 13.51 -0.96 4.35
C ASN A 66 12.98 0.47 4.47
N PHE A 67 11.67 0.68 4.37
CA PHE A 67 11.10 2.01 4.58
C PHE A 67 11.29 2.50 6.02
N SER A 68 11.15 1.61 7.02
CA SER A 68 11.45 1.97 8.41
C SER A 68 12.89 2.46 8.56
N THR A 69 13.86 1.77 7.94
CA THR A 69 15.27 2.18 7.94
C THR A 69 15.48 3.50 7.19
N GLN A 70 14.86 3.69 6.03
CA GLN A 70 14.95 4.94 5.27
C GLN A 70 14.40 6.13 6.07
N ILE A 71 13.26 5.97 6.76
CA ILE A 71 12.67 7.01 7.60
C ILE A 71 13.60 7.36 8.77
N ARG A 72 14.22 6.36 9.43
CA ARG A 72 15.25 6.58 10.46
C ARG A 72 16.44 7.39 9.94
N ASN A 73 16.77 7.22 8.67
CA ASN A 73 17.86 7.92 7.98
C ASN A 73 17.39 9.25 7.35
N GLY A 74 16.19 9.73 7.69
CA GLY A 74 15.70 11.06 7.28
C GLY A 74 15.05 11.09 5.89
N ALA A 75 14.64 9.96 5.32
CA ALA A 75 13.91 9.97 4.05
C ALA A 75 12.61 10.79 4.16
N PRO A 76 12.30 11.67 3.18
CA PRO A 76 11.27 12.69 3.29
C PRO A 76 9.87 12.13 2.94
N PHE A 77 9.41 11.13 3.67
CA PHE A 77 8.05 10.64 3.59
C PHE A 77 7.13 11.40 4.54
N ASP A 78 5.89 11.62 4.13
CA ASP A 78 4.84 12.23 4.95
C ASP A 78 4.05 11.18 5.72
N ILE A 79 3.78 10.03 5.07
CA ILE A 79 3.05 8.90 5.65
C ILE A 79 3.85 7.62 5.43
N TYR A 80 3.82 6.77 6.43
CA TYR A 80 4.32 5.41 6.34
C TYR A 80 3.19 4.40 6.62
N LEU A 81 2.97 3.45 5.68
CA LEU A 81 2.02 2.35 5.76
C LEU A 81 2.78 1.03 5.72
N SER A 82 2.76 0.31 6.80
CA SER A 82 3.54 -0.91 7.02
C SER A 82 2.65 -2.15 7.07
N ALA A 83 3.13 -3.24 6.50
CA ALA A 83 2.53 -4.57 6.66
C ALA A 83 2.84 -5.23 8.04
N ASP A 84 3.53 -4.53 8.93
CA ASP A 84 3.75 -4.94 10.32
C ASP A 84 3.74 -3.69 11.20
N ILE A 85 2.76 -3.60 12.09
CA ILE A 85 2.54 -2.46 12.98
C ILE A 85 3.71 -2.19 13.92
N GLN A 86 4.60 -3.17 14.15
CA GLN A 86 5.76 -2.97 15.02
C GLN A 86 6.75 -1.95 14.47
N TYR A 87 6.86 -1.81 13.14
CA TYR A 87 7.71 -0.79 12.52
C TYR A 87 7.21 0.64 12.79
N PRO A 88 5.94 1.01 12.53
CA PRO A 88 5.43 2.33 12.92
C PRO A 88 5.49 2.57 14.43
N ARG A 89 5.22 1.54 15.25
CA ARG A 89 5.36 1.65 16.73
C ARG A 89 6.81 1.94 17.14
N ALA A 90 7.79 1.32 16.48
CA ALA A 90 9.19 1.60 16.74
C ALA A 90 9.57 3.04 16.38
N LEU A 91 9.17 3.53 15.19
CA LEU A 91 9.40 4.92 14.77
C LEU A 91 8.75 5.92 15.74
N ALA A 92 7.55 5.63 16.24
CA ALA A 92 6.87 6.47 17.22
C ALA A 92 7.64 6.52 18.57
N ARG A 93 8.13 5.37 19.05
CA ARG A 93 8.99 5.33 20.26
C ARG A 93 10.27 6.13 20.10
N ASP A 94 10.82 6.16 18.88
CA ASP A 94 12.05 6.91 18.58
C ASP A 94 11.80 8.42 18.35
N GLY A 95 10.55 8.89 18.47
CA GLY A 95 10.19 10.30 18.25
C GLY A 95 10.23 10.75 16.78
N LEU A 96 10.19 9.82 15.83
CA LEU A 96 10.29 10.07 14.39
C LEU A 96 8.92 10.20 13.70
N THR A 97 7.85 10.45 14.47
CA THR A 97 6.49 10.53 13.93
C THR A 97 5.73 11.73 14.49
N ALA A 98 4.80 12.24 13.70
CA ALA A 98 3.97 13.38 14.06
C ALA A 98 2.54 12.97 14.47
N GLY A 99 2.40 11.88 15.22
CA GLY A 99 1.09 11.42 15.68
C GLY A 99 1.08 9.97 16.12
N SER A 100 -0.11 9.50 16.53
CA SER A 100 -0.29 8.12 16.97
C SER A 100 -0.26 7.15 15.80
N VAL A 101 0.26 5.96 16.06
CA VAL A 101 0.13 4.80 15.17
C VAL A 101 -1.34 4.42 15.06
N PHE A 102 -1.75 4.04 13.87
CA PHE A 102 -3.10 3.53 13.60
C PHE A 102 -3.04 2.19 12.88
N THR A 103 -3.94 1.29 13.19
CA THR A 103 -4.14 0.03 12.46
C THR A 103 -5.11 0.28 11.31
N TYR A 104 -4.85 -0.29 10.12
CA TYR A 104 -5.75 -0.09 9.00
C TYR A 104 -6.26 -1.40 8.38
N ALA A 105 -5.55 -2.54 8.56
CA ALA A 105 -5.96 -3.82 8.01
C ALA A 105 -5.22 -5.00 8.65
N THR A 106 -5.68 -6.21 8.33
CA THR A 106 -4.94 -7.47 8.52
C THR A 106 -4.69 -8.10 7.15
N GLY A 107 -3.43 -8.41 6.86
CA GLY A 107 -3.01 -9.05 5.61
C GLY A 107 -3.17 -10.57 5.64
N LYS A 108 -3.20 -11.19 4.45
CA LYS A 108 -3.27 -12.64 4.27
C LYS A 108 -2.28 -13.08 3.20
N ILE A 109 -1.84 -14.34 3.26
CA ILE A 109 -0.93 -14.94 2.26
C ILE A 109 -1.61 -16.06 1.49
N ALA A 110 -1.13 -16.25 0.26
CA ALA A 110 -1.61 -17.30 -0.62
C ALA A 110 -0.46 -17.88 -1.45
N VAL A 111 -0.52 -19.16 -1.75
CA VAL A 111 0.29 -19.78 -2.81
C VAL A 111 -0.27 -19.35 -4.15
N TRP A 112 0.59 -18.92 -5.07
CA TRP A 112 0.19 -18.48 -6.40
C TRP A 112 0.98 -19.19 -7.49
N VAL A 113 0.29 -19.55 -8.57
CA VAL A 113 0.86 -20.15 -9.79
C VAL A 113 0.29 -19.46 -11.03
N THR A 114 1.06 -19.39 -12.11
CA THR A 114 0.54 -18.87 -13.39
C THR A 114 -0.54 -19.79 -13.96
N ASN A 115 -1.43 -19.25 -14.78
CA ASN A 115 -2.45 -20.06 -15.47
C ASN A 115 -1.87 -21.08 -16.47
N SER A 116 -0.69 -20.79 -17.03
CA SER A 116 0.04 -21.71 -17.90
C SER A 116 0.66 -22.90 -17.15
N SER A 117 0.82 -22.79 -15.83
CA SER A 117 1.35 -23.84 -14.98
C SER A 117 0.34 -24.99 -14.82
N LYS A 118 0.83 -26.24 -14.84
CA LYS A 118 0.04 -27.43 -14.51
C LYS A 118 -0.05 -27.68 -12.99
N LEU A 119 0.68 -26.92 -12.18
CA LEU A 119 0.67 -27.06 -10.73
C LEU A 119 -0.69 -26.70 -10.14
N ASP A 120 -1.13 -27.47 -9.15
CA ASP A 120 -2.24 -27.09 -8.28
C ASP A 120 -1.71 -26.19 -7.16
N PRO A 121 -2.18 -24.95 -6.99
CA PRO A 121 -1.69 -24.06 -5.95
C PRO A 121 -1.81 -24.62 -4.52
N ALA A 122 -2.77 -25.51 -4.25
CA ALA A 122 -2.94 -26.12 -2.93
C ALA A 122 -1.82 -27.12 -2.59
N THR A 123 -1.18 -27.72 -3.57
CA THR A 123 -0.12 -28.72 -3.40
C THR A 123 1.23 -28.31 -3.98
N ALA A 124 1.28 -27.19 -4.71
CA ALA A 124 2.47 -26.74 -5.45
C ALA A 124 3.75 -26.68 -4.61
N LEU A 125 3.66 -26.25 -3.36
CA LEU A 125 4.84 -26.17 -2.48
C LEU A 125 5.49 -27.54 -2.18
N ARG A 126 4.73 -28.63 -2.35
CA ARG A 126 5.20 -30.02 -2.12
C ARG A 126 5.49 -30.76 -3.42
N ASP A 127 5.17 -30.17 -4.57
CA ASP A 127 5.32 -30.84 -5.87
C ASP A 127 6.82 -31.05 -6.19
N PRO A 128 7.24 -32.29 -6.51
CA PRO A 128 8.64 -32.59 -6.82
C PRO A 128 9.12 -31.91 -8.11
N ALA A 129 8.23 -31.52 -9.02
CA ALA A 129 8.58 -30.78 -10.22
C ALA A 129 8.97 -29.32 -9.93
N VAL A 130 8.60 -28.76 -8.79
CA VAL A 130 8.92 -27.40 -8.39
C VAL A 130 10.39 -27.32 -7.98
N ARG A 131 11.14 -26.45 -8.65
CA ARG A 131 12.56 -26.20 -8.42
C ARG A 131 12.80 -24.91 -7.67
N ARG A 132 11.96 -23.88 -7.87
CA ARG A 132 12.10 -22.55 -7.27
C ARG A 132 10.78 -22.06 -6.72
N ILE A 133 10.79 -21.64 -5.47
CA ILE A 133 9.65 -21.12 -4.72
C ILE A 133 9.99 -19.69 -4.29
N ALA A 134 9.24 -18.71 -4.77
CA ALA A 134 9.45 -17.32 -4.42
C ALA A 134 8.77 -16.98 -3.07
N ILE A 135 9.50 -16.33 -2.17
CA ILE A 135 8.95 -15.67 -0.99
C ILE A 135 9.61 -14.29 -0.86
N ALA A 136 8.99 -13.35 -0.16
CA ALA A 136 9.66 -12.10 0.17
C ALA A 136 10.76 -12.35 1.21
N ASN A 137 11.83 -11.54 1.22
CA ASN A 137 12.94 -11.72 2.14
C ASN A 137 12.50 -11.52 3.61
N PRO A 138 12.54 -12.54 4.48
CA PRO A 138 12.07 -12.46 5.86
C PRO A 138 12.81 -11.43 6.72
N GLN A 139 14.04 -11.08 6.36
CA GLN A 139 14.85 -10.14 7.13
C GLN A 139 14.20 -8.75 7.24
N HIS A 140 13.48 -8.31 6.20
CA HIS A 140 12.89 -6.97 6.17
C HIS A 140 11.45 -6.91 5.63
N ALA A 141 10.90 -8.02 5.11
CA ALA A 141 9.54 -8.08 4.59
C ALA A 141 8.63 -8.91 5.52
N PRO A 142 7.56 -8.31 6.10
CA PRO A 142 6.62 -9.02 6.97
C PRO A 142 5.97 -10.23 6.31
N TYR A 143 5.64 -10.12 5.03
CA TYR A 143 5.09 -11.23 4.24
C TYR A 143 6.09 -12.38 4.06
N GLY A 144 7.38 -12.09 4.05
CA GLY A 144 8.44 -13.10 4.06
C GLY A 144 8.47 -13.88 5.36
N ARG A 145 8.41 -13.19 6.51
CA ARG A 145 8.31 -13.84 7.83
C ARG A 145 7.05 -14.69 7.95
N ALA A 146 5.91 -14.20 7.45
CA ALA A 146 4.67 -14.97 7.43
C ALA A 146 4.77 -16.21 6.52
N ALA A 147 5.42 -16.09 5.36
CA ALA A 147 5.66 -17.21 4.46
C ALA A 147 6.57 -18.28 5.10
N GLU A 148 7.68 -17.86 5.70
CA GLU A 148 8.60 -18.75 6.42
C GLU A 148 7.89 -19.47 7.57
N ALA A 149 7.14 -18.75 8.41
CA ALA A 149 6.35 -19.33 9.48
C ALA A 149 5.30 -20.34 8.96
N ALA A 150 4.64 -20.03 7.84
CA ALA A 150 3.70 -20.96 7.21
C ALA A 150 4.39 -22.24 6.70
N LEU A 151 5.57 -22.13 6.08
CA LEU A 151 6.34 -23.29 5.63
C LEU A 151 6.76 -24.20 6.81
N HIS A 152 7.15 -23.61 7.93
CA HIS A 152 7.44 -24.38 9.17
C HIS A 152 6.17 -25.03 9.74
N SER A 153 5.08 -24.28 9.85
CA SER A 153 3.79 -24.80 10.36
C SER A 153 3.24 -25.93 9.51
N LEU A 154 3.47 -25.86 8.19
CA LEU A 154 3.08 -26.92 7.25
C LEU A 154 4.05 -28.11 7.24
N GLY A 155 5.16 -28.05 8.00
CA GLY A 155 6.17 -29.11 8.08
C GLY A 155 6.93 -29.35 6.77
N ILE A 156 7.16 -28.32 5.97
CA ILE A 156 7.84 -28.46 4.67
C ILE A 156 9.08 -27.57 4.52
N TYR A 157 9.38 -26.71 5.47
CA TYR A 157 10.47 -25.74 5.36
C TYR A 157 11.78 -26.40 4.94
N GLU A 158 12.24 -27.44 5.67
CA GLU A 158 13.52 -28.11 5.45
C GLU A 158 13.60 -28.75 4.05
N SER A 159 12.46 -29.19 3.51
CA SER A 159 12.40 -29.80 2.17
C SER A 159 12.44 -28.79 1.03
N VAL A 160 12.08 -27.53 1.30
CA VAL A 160 11.98 -26.47 0.30
C VAL A 160 12.98 -25.34 0.49
N GLU A 161 13.67 -25.24 1.61
CA GLU A 161 14.62 -24.16 1.94
C GLU A 161 15.61 -23.88 0.80
N LYS A 162 16.20 -24.92 0.24
CA LYS A 162 17.16 -24.81 -0.88
C LYS A 162 16.53 -24.39 -2.21
N LYS A 163 15.19 -24.40 -2.30
CA LYS A 163 14.43 -23.96 -3.47
C LYS A 163 13.94 -22.52 -3.35
N LEU A 164 14.13 -21.89 -2.17
CA LEU A 164 13.61 -20.54 -1.91
C LEU A 164 14.39 -19.50 -2.73
N VAL A 165 13.63 -18.63 -3.38
CA VAL A 165 14.13 -17.42 -4.08
C VAL A 165 13.53 -16.21 -3.36
N LEU A 166 14.41 -15.34 -2.86
CA LEU A 166 14.01 -14.22 -2.02
C LEU A 166 13.79 -12.96 -2.86
N GLY A 167 12.54 -12.47 -2.88
CA GLY A 167 12.20 -11.15 -3.42
C GLY A 167 12.47 -10.06 -2.37
N GLU A 168 12.91 -8.89 -2.82
CA GLU A 168 13.14 -7.72 -1.97
C GLU A 168 11.86 -7.30 -1.21
N ASN A 169 10.72 -7.50 -1.83
CA ASN A 169 9.40 -7.25 -1.26
C ASN A 169 8.38 -8.21 -1.89
N ILE A 170 7.14 -8.15 -1.43
CA ILE A 170 6.10 -9.09 -1.87
C ILE A 170 5.66 -8.88 -3.33
N SER A 171 5.81 -7.68 -3.90
CA SER A 171 5.55 -7.44 -5.33
C SER A 171 6.61 -8.05 -6.21
N GLN A 172 7.89 -7.97 -5.84
CA GLN A 172 8.97 -8.65 -6.58
C GLN A 172 8.82 -10.18 -6.50
N THR A 173 8.37 -10.69 -5.35
CA THR A 173 8.04 -12.12 -5.20
C THR A 173 7.03 -12.56 -6.27
N LEU A 174 5.96 -11.80 -6.46
CA LEU A 174 4.98 -12.08 -7.52
C LEU A 174 5.59 -11.98 -8.91
N GLN A 175 6.43 -10.97 -9.17
CA GLN A 175 7.13 -10.81 -10.45
C GLN A 175 8.02 -12.00 -10.79
N PHE A 176 8.70 -12.62 -9.82
CA PHE A 176 9.49 -13.83 -10.06
C PHE A 176 8.64 -14.98 -10.57
N ILE A 177 7.41 -15.13 -10.07
CA ILE A 177 6.52 -16.19 -10.54
C ILE A 177 5.95 -15.84 -11.93
N GLN A 178 5.55 -14.59 -12.15
CA GLN A 178 5.01 -14.13 -13.43
C GLN A 178 6.03 -14.26 -14.57
N SER A 179 7.31 -13.99 -14.30
CA SER A 179 8.40 -14.08 -15.29
C SER A 179 8.94 -15.50 -15.49
N GLY A 180 8.50 -16.49 -14.70
CA GLY A 180 9.06 -17.84 -14.70
C GLY A 180 10.42 -17.93 -13.99
N ALA A 181 10.88 -16.89 -13.30
CA ALA A 181 12.05 -16.95 -12.43
C ALA A 181 11.82 -17.85 -11.21
N ALA A 182 10.56 -18.06 -10.82
CA ALA A 182 10.13 -19.10 -9.87
C ALA A 182 8.92 -19.84 -10.42
N ASP A 183 8.77 -21.12 -10.05
CA ASP A 183 7.68 -21.98 -10.52
C ASP A 183 6.37 -21.68 -9.79
N THR A 184 6.48 -21.29 -8.53
CA THR A 184 5.40 -20.92 -7.61
C THR A 184 5.97 -20.03 -6.51
N GLY A 185 5.12 -19.55 -5.60
CA GLY A 185 5.56 -18.84 -4.42
C GLY A 185 4.42 -18.43 -3.51
N ILE A 186 4.79 -17.84 -2.38
CA ILE A 186 3.85 -17.32 -1.40
C ILE A 186 3.80 -15.79 -1.55
N VAL A 187 2.63 -15.30 -1.92
CA VAL A 187 2.36 -13.88 -2.19
C VAL A 187 1.33 -13.32 -1.22
N ALA A 188 1.17 -12.00 -1.17
CA ALA A 188 0.04 -11.39 -0.48
C ALA A 188 -1.27 -11.72 -1.23
N LEU A 189 -2.32 -12.08 -0.50
CA LEU A 189 -3.64 -12.32 -1.09
C LEU A 189 -4.14 -11.08 -1.85
N SER A 190 -3.80 -9.89 -1.36
CA SER A 190 -4.16 -8.61 -2.00
C SER A 190 -3.58 -8.45 -3.41
N LEU A 191 -2.40 -9.00 -3.66
CA LEU A 191 -1.83 -9.04 -5.01
C LEU A 191 -2.52 -10.09 -5.87
N ALA A 192 -2.76 -11.30 -5.33
CA ALA A 192 -3.42 -12.38 -6.05
C ALA A 192 -4.84 -12.02 -6.51
N LEU A 193 -5.56 -11.19 -5.76
CA LEU A 193 -6.92 -10.74 -6.04
C LEU A 193 -6.98 -9.50 -6.94
N ALA A 194 -5.85 -8.88 -7.27
CA ALA A 194 -5.83 -7.66 -8.07
C ALA A 194 -6.55 -7.86 -9.42
N PRO A 195 -7.44 -6.92 -9.83
CA PRO A 195 -8.16 -7.03 -11.09
C PRO A 195 -7.26 -7.22 -12.31
N SER A 196 -6.07 -6.59 -12.30
CA SER A 196 -5.05 -6.74 -13.34
C SER A 196 -4.46 -8.15 -13.44
N LEU A 197 -4.60 -8.99 -12.42
CA LEU A 197 -4.11 -10.37 -12.40
C LEU A 197 -5.20 -11.40 -12.66
N ARG A 198 -6.45 -10.99 -12.85
CA ARG A 198 -7.53 -11.90 -13.22
C ARG A 198 -7.20 -12.62 -14.52
N GLY A 199 -7.29 -13.96 -14.48
CA GLY A 199 -6.94 -14.79 -15.62
C GLY A 199 -5.45 -15.00 -15.88
N GLN A 200 -4.55 -14.41 -15.07
CA GLN A 200 -3.11 -14.64 -15.21
C GLN A 200 -2.58 -15.76 -14.31
N GLY A 201 -3.29 -16.08 -13.23
CA GLY A 201 -2.90 -17.13 -12.30
C GLY A 201 -4.04 -17.66 -11.45
N ARG A 202 -3.70 -18.68 -10.67
CA ARG A 202 -4.56 -19.31 -9.68
C ARG A 202 -3.87 -19.26 -8.34
N TYR A 203 -4.65 -19.23 -7.27
CA TYR A 203 -4.10 -19.16 -5.92
C TYR A 203 -4.84 -20.11 -4.97
N TRP A 204 -4.17 -20.49 -3.90
CA TRP A 204 -4.72 -21.13 -2.73
C TRP A 204 -4.36 -20.33 -1.49
N GLN A 205 -5.37 -19.86 -0.75
CA GLN A 205 -5.15 -19.08 0.46
C GLN A 205 -4.63 -20.00 1.56
N ILE A 206 -3.48 -19.68 2.13
CA ILE A 206 -2.92 -20.39 3.28
C ILE A 206 -3.79 -20.13 4.51
N PRO A 207 -4.17 -21.15 5.29
CA PRO A 207 -4.95 -20.96 6.52
C PRO A 207 -4.28 -19.97 7.47
N ALA A 208 -5.06 -19.06 8.04
CA ALA A 208 -4.55 -18.03 8.95
C ALA A 208 -3.90 -18.61 10.23
N SER A 209 -4.24 -19.84 10.60
CA SER A 209 -3.60 -20.56 11.71
C SER A 209 -2.16 -21.00 11.44
N ALA A 210 -1.71 -20.98 10.17
CA ALA A 210 -0.38 -21.42 9.78
C ALA A 210 0.72 -20.36 9.94
N TYR A 211 0.37 -19.10 10.24
CA TYR A 211 1.33 -18.00 10.36
C TYR A 211 0.83 -16.94 11.35
N PRO A 212 1.74 -16.12 11.94
CA PRO A 212 1.35 -15.01 12.80
C PRO A 212 0.47 -13.99 12.09
N LYS A 213 -0.49 -13.38 12.79
CA LYS A 213 -1.35 -12.32 12.25
C LYS A 213 -0.49 -11.21 11.63
N ILE A 214 -0.79 -10.85 10.38
CA ILE A 214 -0.12 -9.76 9.66
C ILE A 214 -0.89 -8.48 9.95
N GLU A 215 -0.72 -7.93 11.16
CA GLU A 215 -1.37 -6.69 11.58
C GLU A 215 -0.70 -5.49 10.92
N GLN A 216 -1.43 -4.79 10.07
CA GLN A 216 -0.91 -3.66 9.29
C GLN A 216 -1.18 -2.34 10.00
N GLY A 217 -0.17 -1.52 10.09
CA GLY A 217 -0.26 -0.22 10.75
C GLY A 217 0.40 0.90 9.99
N GLY A 218 -0.10 2.11 10.22
CA GLY A 218 0.45 3.31 9.63
C GLY A 218 0.75 4.39 10.65
N VAL A 219 1.52 5.37 10.21
CA VAL A 219 1.84 6.57 11.00
C VAL A 219 2.07 7.76 10.08
N ILE A 220 1.70 8.96 10.55
CA ILE A 220 2.12 10.21 9.93
C ILE A 220 3.55 10.50 10.41
N VAL A 221 4.49 10.58 9.47
CA VAL A 221 5.89 10.93 9.73
C VAL A 221 6.05 12.43 9.78
N LYS A 222 5.49 13.14 8.79
CA LYS A 222 5.48 14.59 8.73
C LYS A 222 4.05 15.11 8.72
N ASP A 223 3.70 15.94 9.71
CA ASP A 223 2.34 16.45 9.83
C ASP A 223 2.01 17.47 8.72
N SER A 224 0.88 17.22 8.07
CA SER A 224 0.28 18.12 7.09
C SER A 224 -1.22 17.87 6.98
N ALA A 225 -1.96 18.85 6.45
CA ALA A 225 -3.40 18.66 6.18
C ALA A 225 -3.65 17.49 5.23
N ALA A 226 -2.82 17.34 4.19
CA ALA A 226 -2.91 16.25 3.22
C ALA A 226 -2.67 14.88 3.88
N ALA A 227 -1.67 14.76 4.76
CA ALA A 227 -1.38 13.53 5.49
C ALA A 227 -2.55 13.12 6.41
N ARG A 228 -3.12 14.09 7.14
CA ARG A 228 -4.31 13.84 7.98
C ARG A 228 -5.53 13.43 7.15
N GLN A 229 -5.78 14.08 6.01
CA GLN A 229 -6.87 13.74 5.12
C GLN A 229 -6.71 12.35 4.50
N PHE A 230 -5.49 11.97 4.10
CA PHE A 230 -5.22 10.63 3.56
C PHE A 230 -5.45 9.55 4.63
N ARG A 231 -4.97 9.75 5.87
CA ARG A 231 -5.25 8.85 6.99
C ARG A 231 -6.76 8.71 7.21
N LEU A 232 -7.50 9.83 7.26
CA LEU A 232 -8.95 9.80 7.44
C LEU A 232 -9.67 9.06 6.31
N TRP A 233 -9.25 9.27 5.07
CA TRP A 233 -9.77 8.54 3.92
C TRP A 233 -9.50 7.04 4.02
N LEU A 234 -8.27 6.64 4.31
CA LEU A 234 -7.90 5.22 4.42
C LEU A 234 -8.72 4.49 5.50
N LEU A 235 -8.99 5.16 6.62
CA LEU A 235 -9.77 4.64 7.74
C LEU A 235 -11.30 4.83 7.57
N SER A 236 -11.74 5.54 6.53
CA SER A 236 -13.17 5.76 6.26
C SER A 236 -13.86 4.48 5.76
N PRO A 237 -15.20 4.40 5.80
CA PRO A 237 -15.93 3.27 5.23
C PRO A 237 -15.57 2.97 3.78
N SER A 238 -15.30 3.99 2.94
CA SER A 238 -14.90 3.80 1.55
C SER A 238 -13.49 3.23 1.41
N GLY A 239 -12.51 3.76 2.16
CA GLY A 239 -11.16 3.21 2.19
C GLY A 239 -11.12 1.77 2.71
N GLN A 240 -11.89 1.48 3.76
CA GLN A 240 -12.01 0.14 4.32
C GLN A 240 -12.74 -0.84 3.37
N ALA A 241 -13.76 -0.39 2.64
CA ALA A 241 -14.42 -1.20 1.62
C ALA A 241 -13.44 -1.57 0.51
N LEU A 242 -12.66 -0.60 0.03
CA LEU A 242 -11.61 -0.85 -0.96
C LEU A 242 -10.61 -1.90 -0.48
N LEU A 243 -10.09 -1.78 0.75
CA LEU A 243 -9.14 -2.77 1.28
C LEU A 243 -9.76 -4.18 1.32
N ARG A 244 -11.04 -4.32 1.71
CA ARG A 244 -11.74 -5.61 1.69
C ARG A 244 -11.86 -6.20 0.28
N GLU A 245 -12.11 -5.40 -0.75
CA GLU A 245 -12.15 -5.86 -2.16
C GLU A 245 -10.83 -6.50 -2.59
N TYR A 246 -9.71 -6.04 -2.03
CA TYR A 246 -8.39 -6.62 -2.24
C TYR A 246 -8.02 -7.70 -1.21
N GLY A 247 -8.98 -8.24 -0.45
CA GLY A 247 -8.78 -9.40 0.44
C GLY A 247 -8.15 -9.08 1.79
N PHE A 248 -7.99 -7.83 2.15
CA PHE A 248 -7.62 -7.47 3.51
C PHE A 248 -8.80 -7.70 4.45
N SER A 249 -8.54 -8.16 5.68
CA SER A 249 -9.51 -8.15 6.77
C SER A 249 -9.49 -6.82 7.52
N PRO A 250 -10.60 -6.46 8.18
CA PRO A 250 -10.60 -5.37 9.15
C PRO A 250 -9.51 -5.54 10.21
N ALA A 251 -9.11 -4.42 10.81
CA ALA A 251 -8.05 -4.42 11.83
C ALA A 251 -8.43 -5.22 13.09
N ASP A 252 -9.74 -5.31 13.39
CA ASP A 252 -10.29 -5.90 14.61
C ASP A 252 -10.58 -7.41 14.50
N GLU A 253 -10.35 -8.02 13.33
CA GLU A 253 -10.43 -9.47 13.10
C GLU A 253 -9.05 -10.17 13.34
#